data_5c1d0b63255960126242f0bce6959857
#
_entry.id   5c1d0b63255960126242f0bce6959857
#
_cell.length_a   1.000
_cell.length_b   1.000
_cell.length_c   1.000
_cell.angle_alpha   90.00
_cell.angle_beta   90.00
_cell.angle_gamma   90.00
#
_symmetry.space_group_name_H-M   'P 1'
#
loop_
_entity.id
_entity.type
_entity.pdbx_description
1 polymer ?
#
loop_
_entity_poly.entity_id
_entity_poly.type
_entity_poly.pdbx_seq_one_letter_code
_entity_poly.pdbx_strand_id
1 'polypeptide(L)'
;MLAVTLINTLVVILAVVIHYECLLRLNDWLPRLKLWSRFRIVVGVFGALVAHALEVWCFALVYYLMVRSGEWGGLTGNFDGSMLDCVYFSFTTYTTIGFGDISPVGNLKYLTGLQALTVWYSFPGRPRFYFSKCRNTGRANNKRRYTLFQTRLSVWHKQSVSLQAQTARTLQGT
;
A
#
# COMPACT_ATOMS: atom_id res chain seq x y z
N MET A 1 -27.51 -4.94 22.55
CA MET A 1 -26.07 -5.30 22.66
C MET A 1 -25.62 -6.20 21.51
N LEU A 2 -26.19 -7.37 21.30
CA LEU A 2 -25.79 -8.29 20.20
C LEU A 2 -25.82 -7.63 18.81
N ALA A 3 -26.90 -6.91 18.47
CA ALA A 3 -27.01 -6.23 17.17
C ALA A 3 -25.88 -5.20 16.93
N VAL A 4 -25.55 -4.41 17.95
CA VAL A 4 -24.43 -3.44 17.88
C VAL A 4 -23.10 -4.13 17.60
N THR A 5 -22.83 -5.21 18.33
CA THR A 5 -21.59 -5.97 18.16
C THR A 5 -21.50 -6.59 16.78
N LEU A 6 -22.61 -7.16 16.27
CA LEU A 6 -22.66 -7.73 14.92
C LEU A 6 -22.41 -6.69 13.84
N ILE A 7 -23.09 -5.53 13.91
CA ILE A 7 -22.92 -4.43 12.93
C ILE A 7 -21.47 -3.94 12.97
N ASN A 8 -20.93 -3.67 14.14
CA ASN A 8 -19.56 -3.19 14.28
C ASN A 8 -18.54 -4.19 13.75
N THR A 9 -18.73 -5.49 14.03
CA THR A 9 -17.86 -6.54 13.49
C THR A 9 -17.96 -6.61 11.96
N LEU A 10 -19.17 -6.50 11.40
CA LEU A 10 -19.38 -6.49 9.95
C LEU A 10 -18.67 -5.31 9.29
N VAL A 11 -18.76 -4.13 9.88
CA VAL A 11 -18.09 -2.91 9.39
C VAL A 11 -16.57 -3.09 9.37
N VAL A 12 -15.98 -3.64 10.43
CA VAL A 12 -14.55 -3.91 10.51
C VAL A 12 -14.13 -4.92 9.44
N ILE A 13 -14.89 -6.02 9.29
CA ILE A 13 -14.60 -7.02 8.24
C ILE A 13 -14.66 -6.37 6.86
N LEU A 14 -15.68 -5.56 6.57
CA LEU A 14 -15.85 -4.87 5.31
C LEU A 14 -14.68 -3.93 5.03
N ALA A 15 -14.29 -3.12 6.02
CA ALA A 15 -13.15 -2.20 5.90
C ALA A 15 -11.85 -2.95 5.58
N VAL A 16 -11.55 -4.04 6.30
CA VAL A 16 -10.37 -4.87 6.08
C VAL A 16 -10.39 -5.52 4.69
N VAL A 17 -11.55 -6.01 4.23
CA VAL A 17 -11.69 -6.61 2.89
C VAL A 17 -11.45 -5.57 1.81
N ILE A 18 -12.03 -4.36 1.92
CA ILE A 18 -11.83 -3.26 0.98
C ILE A 18 -10.34 -2.88 0.92
N HIS A 19 -9.70 -2.74 2.06
CA HIS A 19 -8.27 -2.42 2.14
C HIS A 19 -7.43 -3.50 1.44
N TYR A 20 -7.68 -4.76 1.75
CA TYR A 20 -6.97 -5.89 1.16
C TYR A 20 -7.14 -5.96 -0.36
N GLU A 21 -8.37 -5.80 -0.87
CA GLU A 21 -8.67 -5.76 -2.31
C GLU A 21 -7.97 -4.59 -3.01
N CYS A 22 -7.96 -3.41 -2.40
CA CYS A 22 -7.22 -2.26 -2.92
C CYS A 22 -5.72 -2.56 -3.04
N LEU A 23 -5.12 -3.14 -2.01
CA LEU A 23 -3.70 -3.49 -2.02
C LEU A 23 -3.38 -4.60 -3.03
N LEU A 24 -4.24 -5.61 -3.18
CA LEU A 24 -4.06 -6.65 -4.19
C LEU A 24 -4.08 -6.07 -5.60
N ARG A 25 -5.09 -5.26 -5.92
CA ARG A 25 -5.19 -4.60 -7.24
C ARG A 25 -4.01 -3.69 -7.51
N LEU A 26 -3.61 -2.91 -6.51
CA LEU A 26 -2.43 -2.05 -6.61
C LEU A 26 -1.17 -2.87 -6.91
N ASN A 27 -1.00 -4.01 -6.23
CA ASN A 27 0.14 -4.90 -6.44
C ASN A 27 0.15 -5.53 -7.86
N ASP A 28 -1.01 -5.80 -8.44
CA ASP A 28 -1.12 -6.35 -9.79
C ASP A 28 -0.96 -5.29 -10.89
N TRP A 29 -1.36 -4.05 -10.61
CA TRP A 29 -1.23 -2.93 -11.54
C TRP A 29 0.19 -2.36 -11.57
N LEU A 30 0.86 -2.30 -10.42
CA LEU A 30 2.19 -1.71 -10.28
C LEU A 30 3.24 -2.28 -11.26
N PRO A 31 3.32 -3.61 -11.50
CA PRO A 31 4.26 -4.19 -12.47
C PRO A 31 3.93 -3.88 -13.94
N ARG A 32 2.64 -3.63 -14.24
CA ARG A 32 2.16 -3.33 -15.61
C ARG A 32 2.53 -1.92 -16.05
N LEU A 33 2.72 -1.02 -15.10
CA LEU A 33 3.20 0.32 -15.38
C LEU A 33 4.70 0.26 -15.75
N LYS A 34 5.02 0.60 -17.00
CA LYS A 34 6.41 0.71 -17.51
C LYS A 34 7.13 1.93 -16.92
N LEU A 35 6.98 2.17 -15.61
CA LEU A 35 7.58 3.28 -14.91
C LEU A 35 8.97 2.93 -14.39
N TRP A 36 9.83 3.93 -14.28
CA TRP A 36 11.12 3.83 -13.62
C TRP A 36 10.95 3.38 -12.17
N SER A 37 11.87 2.57 -11.61
CA SER A 37 11.74 1.95 -10.27
C SER A 37 11.39 2.94 -9.16
N ARG A 38 11.89 4.16 -9.23
CA ARG A 38 11.60 5.21 -8.23
C ARG A 38 10.14 5.67 -8.26
N PHE A 39 9.58 5.89 -9.46
CA PHE A 39 8.19 6.28 -9.62
C PHE A 39 7.21 5.19 -9.20
N ARG A 40 7.59 3.93 -9.36
CA ARG A 40 6.78 2.79 -8.93
C ARG A 40 6.57 2.77 -7.42
N ILE A 41 7.59 3.15 -6.63
CA ILE A 41 7.48 3.27 -5.16
C ILE A 41 6.50 4.38 -4.80
N VAL A 42 6.61 5.54 -5.45
CA VAL A 42 5.72 6.68 -5.21
C VAL A 42 4.27 6.31 -5.49
N VAL A 43 3.98 5.67 -6.63
CA VAL A 43 2.63 5.19 -6.97
C VAL A 43 2.13 4.18 -5.95
N GLY A 44 3.00 3.29 -5.45
CA GLY A 44 2.66 2.33 -4.40
C GLY A 44 2.24 3.00 -3.09
N VAL A 45 2.99 4.04 -2.66
CA VAL A 45 2.67 4.82 -1.47
C VAL A 45 1.35 5.58 -1.63
N PHE A 46 1.15 6.27 -2.77
CA PHE A 46 -0.11 6.95 -3.04
C PHE A 46 -1.30 5.99 -3.08
N GLY A 47 -1.13 4.82 -3.70
CA GLY A 47 -2.18 3.80 -3.72
C GLY A 47 -2.54 3.28 -2.32
N ALA A 48 -1.54 3.11 -1.45
CA ALA A 48 -1.79 2.75 -0.06
C ALA A 48 -2.53 3.87 0.70
N LEU A 49 -2.16 5.14 0.49
CA LEU A 49 -2.88 6.29 1.07
C LEU A 49 -4.33 6.34 0.62
N VAL A 50 -4.62 6.07 -0.65
CA VAL A 50 -5.99 5.99 -1.16
C VAL A 50 -6.76 4.85 -0.47
N ALA A 51 -6.14 3.68 -0.27
CA ALA A 51 -6.78 2.58 0.44
C ALA A 51 -7.15 2.97 1.89
N HIS A 52 -6.24 3.65 2.62
CA HIS A 52 -6.52 4.15 3.96
C HIS A 52 -7.62 5.23 3.97
N ALA A 53 -7.62 6.13 2.99
CA ALA A 53 -8.68 7.12 2.86
C ALA A 53 -10.05 6.46 2.64
N LEU A 54 -10.14 5.41 1.84
CA LEU A 54 -11.39 4.65 1.65
C LEU A 54 -11.87 4.00 2.95
N GLU A 55 -10.97 3.44 3.77
CA GLU A 55 -11.34 2.93 5.11
C GLU A 55 -11.94 4.04 5.97
N VAL A 56 -11.30 5.20 6.04
CA VAL A 56 -11.81 6.36 6.80
C VAL A 56 -13.20 6.76 6.33
N TRP A 57 -13.43 6.82 5.03
CA TRP A 57 -14.74 7.14 4.46
C TRP A 57 -15.80 6.08 4.77
N CYS A 58 -15.43 4.79 4.77
CA CYS A 58 -16.35 3.72 5.18
C CYS A 58 -16.80 3.89 6.62
N PHE A 59 -15.86 4.15 7.55
CA PHE A 59 -16.22 4.38 8.95
C PHE A 59 -17.01 5.68 9.13
N ALA A 60 -16.65 6.74 8.43
CA ALA A 60 -17.39 8.01 8.45
C ALA A 60 -18.85 7.85 8.04
N LEU A 61 -19.11 7.06 6.99
CA LEU A 61 -20.46 6.75 6.55
C LEU A 61 -21.26 6.03 7.65
N VAL A 62 -20.62 5.08 8.34
CA VAL A 62 -21.25 4.34 9.43
C VAL A 62 -21.55 5.26 10.61
N TYR A 63 -20.61 6.14 11.00
CA TYR A 63 -20.86 7.15 12.03
C TYR A 63 -22.04 8.04 11.65
N TYR A 64 -22.09 8.53 10.43
CA TYR A 64 -23.17 9.37 9.95
C TYR A 64 -24.53 8.67 10.03
N LEU A 65 -24.62 7.41 9.58
CA LEU A 65 -25.85 6.62 9.65
C LEU A 65 -26.27 6.32 11.09
N MET A 66 -25.32 6.00 11.97
CA MET A 66 -25.60 5.69 13.38
C MET A 66 -26.05 6.94 14.14
N VAL A 67 -25.43 8.09 13.91
CA VAL A 67 -25.88 9.37 14.50
C VAL A 67 -27.27 9.74 14.01
N ARG A 68 -27.54 9.56 12.73
CA ARG A 68 -28.85 9.91 12.13
C ARG A 68 -29.98 8.99 12.60
N SER A 69 -29.70 7.75 12.93
CA SER A 69 -30.70 6.82 13.50
C SER A 69 -31.12 7.18 14.93
N GLY A 70 -30.24 7.86 15.69
CA GLY A 70 -30.49 8.28 17.06
C GLY A 70 -30.54 7.16 18.12
N GLU A 71 -30.55 5.89 17.70
CA GLU A 71 -30.71 4.74 18.60
C GLU A 71 -29.37 4.25 19.20
N TRP A 72 -28.25 4.61 18.58
CA TRP A 72 -26.95 3.98 18.88
C TRP A 72 -26.00 4.90 19.66
N GLY A 73 -26.44 6.10 19.96
CA GLY A 73 -25.65 7.16 20.57
C GLY A 73 -25.36 8.26 19.56
N GLY A 74 -24.41 9.14 19.85
CA GLY A 74 -24.12 10.29 19.04
C GLY A 74 -22.66 10.75 19.13
N LEU A 75 -22.38 11.81 18.41
CA LEU A 75 -21.16 12.60 18.53
C LEU A 75 -21.52 13.90 19.23
N THR A 76 -20.68 14.35 20.18
CA THR A 76 -20.85 15.58 20.96
C THR A 76 -19.59 16.42 20.84
N GLY A 77 -19.72 17.72 21.14
CA GLY A 77 -18.65 18.70 21.00
C GLY A 77 -18.88 19.60 19.80
N ASN A 78 -17.85 19.95 19.07
CA ASN A 78 -17.91 20.78 17.87
C ASN A 78 -18.39 19.98 16.65
N PHE A 79 -19.66 19.53 16.72
CA PHE A 79 -20.28 18.62 15.74
C PHE A 79 -21.59 19.20 15.24
N ASP A 80 -21.67 19.48 13.94
CA ASP A 80 -22.86 20.08 13.29
C ASP A 80 -23.77 19.03 12.64
N GLY A 81 -23.45 17.74 12.76
CA GLY A 81 -24.22 16.65 12.15
C GLY A 81 -23.93 16.45 10.66
N SER A 82 -22.91 17.11 10.13
CA SER A 82 -22.52 17.00 8.73
C SER A 82 -21.76 15.70 8.44
N MET A 83 -21.80 15.26 7.19
CA MET A 83 -20.98 14.13 6.75
C MET A 83 -19.47 14.44 6.88
N LEU A 84 -19.07 15.69 6.67
CA LEU A 84 -17.68 16.12 6.77
C LEU A 84 -17.16 16.03 8.20
N ASP A 85 -17.99 16.36 9.20
CA ASP A 85 -17.62 16.19 10.62
C ASP A 85 -17.41 14.72 10.97
N CYS A 86 -18.24 13.83 10.41
CA CYS A 86 -18.07 12.39 10.56
C CYS A 86 -16.75 11.92 9.90
N VAL A 87 -16.39 12.46 8.72
CA VAL A 87 -15.13 12.17 8.05
C VAL A 87 -13.96 12.69 8.89
N TYR A 88 -14.04 13.91 9.39
CA TYR A 88 -13.03 14.49 10.26
C TYR A 88 -12.83 13.65 11.53
N PHE A 89 -13.93 13.29 12.21
CA PHE A 89 -13.89 12.42 13.38
C PHE A 89 -13.28 11.06 13.07
N SER A 90 -13.66 10.47 11.94
CA SER A 90 -13.08 9.21 11.48
C SER A 90 -11.57 9.34 11.20
N PHE A 91 -11.12 10.44 10.59
CA PHE A 91 -9.69 10.70 10.37
C PHE A 91 -8.91 10.82 11.69
N THR A 92 -9.39 11.60 12.63
CA THR A 92 -8.73 11.81 13.91
C THR A 92 -8.67 10.54 14.75
N THR A 93 -9.71 9.72 14.68
CA THR A 93 -9.75 8.38 15.29
C THR A 93 -8.81 7.41 14.60
N TYR A 94 -8.83 7.38 13.26
CA TYR A 94 -8.01 6.50 12.44
C TYR A 94 -6.52 6.77 12.65
N THR A 95 -6.11 8.02 12.67
CA THR A 95 -4.73 8.43 12.93
C THR A 95 -4.34 8.34 14.41
N THR A 96 -5.28 7.99 15.29
CA THR A 96 -5.10 7.94 16.75
C THR A 96 -4.68 9.29 17.37
N ILE A 97 -4.86 10.39 16.66
CA ILE A 97 -4.55 11.75 17.16
C ILE A 97 -5.58 12.18 18.20
N GLY A 98 -6.88 12.04 17.88
CA GLY A 98 -7.99 12.33 18.79
C GLY A 98 -7.90 13.70 19.45
N PHE A 99 -8.13 14.79 18.72
CA PHE A 99 -8.06 16.16 19.28
C PHE A 99 -9.01 16.41 20.46
N GLY A 100 -10.07 15.60 20.61
CA GLY A 100 -11.02 15.70 21.71
C GLY A 100 -12.10 16.78 21.53
N ASP A 101 -12.11 17.46 20.43
CA ASP A 101 -13.12 18.47 20.02
C ASP A 101 -14.46 17.84 19.64
N ILE A 102 -14.43 16.60 19.11
CA ILE A 102 -15.61 15.74 18.89
C ILE A 102 -15.39 14.44 19.67
N SER A 103 -16.40 14.09 20.48
CA SER A 103 -16.36 12.91 21.33
C SER A 103 -17.55 11.98 21.10
N PRO A 104 -17.32 10.66 21.01
CA PRO A 104 -18.40 9.70 20.84
C PRO A 104 -19.12 9.46 22.18
N VAL A 105 -20.46 9.29 22.12
CA VAL A 105 -21.29 8.90 23.26
C VAL A 105 -22.12 7.66 22.93
N GLY A 106 -22.49 6.90 23.96
CA GLY A 106 -23.25 5.66 23.79
C GLY A 106 -22.44 4.55 23.11
N ASN A 107 -23.08 3.81 22.24
CA ASN A 107 -22.50 2.63 21.56
C ASN A 107 -21.44 3.00 20.52
N LEU A 108 -21.40 4.27 20.06
CA LEU A 108 -20.36 4.72 19.14
C LEU A 108 -18.95 4.61 19.73
N LYS A 109 -18.81 4.69 21.05
CA LYS A 109 -17.50 4.50 21.74
C LYS A 109 -16.85 3.16 21.37
N TYR A 110 -17.68 2.11 21.27
CA TYR A 110 -17.18 0.78 20.93
C TYR A 110 -16.69 0.72 19.48
N LEU A 111 -17.45 1.29 18.54
CA LEU A 111 -17.05 1.38 17.13
C LEU A 111 -15.76 2.19 16.96
N THR A 112 -15.63 3.30 17.68
CA THR A 112 -14.42 4.15 17.68
C THR A 112 -13.18 3.38 18.15
N GLY A 113 -13.32 2.59 19.21
CA GLY A 113 -12.23 1.71 19.69
C GLY A 113 -11.84 0.64 18.66
N LEU A 114 -12.82 0.02 18.01
CA LEU A 114 -12.56 -0.96 16.94
C LEU A 114 -11.89 -0.32 15.74
N GLN A 115 -12.31 0.88 15.33
CA GLN A 115 -11.65 1.61 14.25
C GLN A 115 -10.17 1.90 14.57
N ALA A 116 -9.88 2.36 15.78
CA ALA A 116 -8.49 2.58 16.21
C ALA A 116 -7.65 1.29 16.17
N LEU A 117 -8.25 0.13 16.46
CA LEU A 117 -7.57 -1.16 16.37
C LEU A 117 -7.29 -1.57 14.92
N THR A 118 -8.18 -1.25 13.95
CA THR A 118 -7.95 -1.63 12.55
C THR A 118 -6.67 -1.03 11.97
N VAL A 119 -6.30 0.18 12.41
CA VAL A 119 -5.04 0.83 12.01
C VAL A 119 -3.82 -0.01 12.37
N TRP A 120 -3.78 -0.59 13.57
CA TRP A 120 -2.67 -1.43 14.01
C TRP A 120 -2.52 -2.70 13.17
N TYR A 121 -3.59 -3.22 12.59
CA TYR A 121 -3.55 -4.35 11.67
C TYR A 121 -3.20 -3.93 10.23
N SER A 122 -3.61 -2.74 9.81
CA SER A 122 -3.32 -2.22 8.47
C SER A 122 -1.87 -1.72 8.34
N PHE A 123 -1.31 -1.12 9.40
CA PHE A 123 0.04 -0.54 9.42
C PHE A 123 1.20 -1.57 9.48
N PRO A 124 1.12 -2.67 10.25
CA PRO A 124 2.19 -3.67 10.24
C PRO A 124 2.15 -4.59 9.02
N GLY A 125 1.30 -4.31 8.06
CA GLY A 125 1.21 -5.02 6.79
C GLY A 125 2.52 -5.00 6.02
N ARG A 126 3.42 -5.82 6.44
CA ARG A 126 4.56 -6.41 5.72
C ARG A 126 5.03 -5.62 4.49
N PRO A 127 5.87 -4.61 4.66
CA PRO A 127 6.65 -4.07 3.54
C PRO A 127 7.48 -5.17 2.86
N ARG A 128 7.63 -6.36 3.48
CA ARG A 128 8.30 -7.51 2.91
C ARG A 128 7.69 -8.00 1.59
N PHE A 129 6.36 -7.95 1.39
CA PHE A 129 5.76 -8.38 0.12
C PHE A 129 6.02 -7.40 -1.02
N TYR A 130 5.85 -6.10 -0.79
CA TYR A 130 6.09 -5.08 -1.81
C TYR A 130 7.58 -4.95 -2.16
N PHE A 131 8.46 -4.91 -1.15
CA PHE A 131 9.90 -4.81 -1.35
C PHE A 131 10.52 -6.08 -1.93
N SER A 132 10.00 -7.28 -1.62
CA SER A 132 10.57 -8.52 -2.16
C SER A 132 10.27 -8.66 -3.66
N LYS A 133 9.08 -8.28 -4.14
CA LYS A 133 8.73 -8.36 -5.57
C LYS A 133 9.48 -7.30 -6.39
N CYS A 134 9.60 -6.07 -5.89
CA CYS A 134 10.45 -5.04 -6.52
C CYS A 134 11.94 -5.43 -6.52
N ARG A 135 12.44 -6.02 -5.43
CA ARG A 135 13.83 -6.47 -5.32
C ARG A 135 14.14 -7.65 -6.24
N ASN A 136 13.20 -8.59 -6.41
CA ASN A 136 13.40 -9.74 -7.30
C ASN A 136 13.35 -9.32 -8.77
N THR A 137 12.50 -8.38 -9.16
CA THR A 137 12.47 -7.85 -10.53
C THR A 137 13.75 -7.05 -10.84
N GLY A 138 14.24 -6.26 -9.89
CA GLY A 138 15.52 -5.55 -10.01
C GLY A 138 16.72 -6.50 -10.08
N ARG A 139 16.73 -7.57 -9.28
CA ARG A 139 17.78 -8.59 -9.26
C ARG A 139 17.80 -9.44 -10.55
N ALA A 140 16.64 -9.80 -11.07
CA ALA A 140 16.53 -10.55 -12.34
C ALA A 140 17.03 -9.71 -13.52
N ASN A 141 16.68 -8.41 -13.57
CA ASN A 141 17.13 -7.51 -14.62
C ASN A 141 18.63 -7.20 -14.52
N ASN A 142 19.15 -7.08 -13.30
CA ASN A 142 20.59 -6.90 -13.07
C ASN A 142 21.37 -8.17 -13.43
N LYS A 143 20.88 -9.35 -13.04
CA LYS A 143 21.51 -10.64 -13.42
C LYS A 143 21.54 -10.83 -14.94
N ARG A 144 20.48 -10.45 -15.66
CA ARG A 144 20.42 -10.49 -17.12
C ARG A 144 21.43 -9.53 -17.77
N ARG A 145 21.59 -8.33 -17.21
CA ARG A 145 22.60 -7.36 -17.67
C ARG A 145 24.03 -7.86 -17.45
N TYR A 146 24.33 -8.45 -16.30
CA TYR A 146 25.63 -9.04 -16.00
C TYR A 146 25.96 -10.20 -16.93
N THR A 147 24.99 -11.08 -17.21
CA THR A 147 25.20 -12.22 -18.13
C THR A 147 25.47 -11.71 -19.56
N LEU A 148 24.73 -10.75 -20.06
CA LEU A 148 24.95 -10.16 -21.39
C LEU A 148 26.30 -9.45 -21.49
N PHE A 149 26.74 -8.77 -20.42
CA PHE A 149 28.04 -8.11 -20.36
C PHE A 149 29.18 -9.13 -20.38
N GLN A 150 29.10 -10.19 -19.59
CA GLN A 150 30.07 -11.30 -19.58
C GLN A 150 30.17 -12.01 -20.93
N THR A 151 29.02 -12.26 -21.59
CA THR A 151 29.01 -12.87 -22.92
C THR A 151 29.69 -11.95 -23.96
N ARG A 152 29.45 -10.65 -23.90
CA ARG A 152 30.14 -9.70 -24.79
C ARG A 152 31.64 -9.65 -24.56
N LEU A 153 32.08 -9.64 -23.30
CA LEU A 153 33.50 -9.68 -22.97
C LEU A 153 34.20 -10.95 -23.46
N SER A 154 33.56 -12.10 -23.31
CA SER A 154 34.14 -13.38 -23.79
C SER A 154 34.25 -13.46 -25.32
N VAL A 155 33.29 -12.91 -26.05
CA VAL A 155 33.34 -12.81 -27.52
C VAL A 155 34.46 -11.85 -27.92
N TRP A 156 34.59 -10.71 -27.27
CA TRP A 156 35.64 -9.71 -27.56
C TRP A 156 37.05 -10.31 -27.30
N HIS A 157 37.21 -11.02 -26.21
CA HIS A 157 38.48 -11.68 -25.86
C HIS A 157 38.87 -12.76 -26.89
N LYS A 158 37.92 -13.58 -27.35
CA LYS A 158 38.15 -14.57 -28.40
C LYS A 158 38.57 -13.90 -29.73
N GLN A 159 37.95 -12.79 -30.06
CA GLN A 159 38.22 -12.04 -31.29
C GLN A 159 39.59 -11.36 -31.24
N SER A 160 40.00 -10.80 -30.09
CA SER A 160 41.34 -10.21 -29.91
C SER A 160 42.44 -11.25 -30.00
N VAL A 161 42.28 -12.43 -29.39
CA VAL A 161 43.22 -13.53 -29.47
C VAL A 161 43.36 -14.06 -30.89
N SER A 162 42.28 -14.17 -31.66
CA SER A 162 42.32 -14.62 -33.04
C SER A 162 43.05 -13.63 -33.96
N LEU A 163 42.84 -12.32 -33.74
CA LEU A 163 43.55 -11.27 -34.48
C LEU A 163 45.05 -11.27 -34.17
N GLN A 164 45.45 -11.44 -32.90
CA GLN A 164 46.87 -11.55 -32.53
C GLN A 164 47.54 -12.77 -33.15
N ALA A 165 46.84 -13.91 -33.18
CA ALA A 165 47.33 -15.13 -33.84
C ALA A 165 47.50 -14.97 -35.37
N GLN A 166 46.59 -14.23 -36.00
CA GLN A 166 46.68 -13.90 -37.44
C GLN A 166 47.88 -12.99 -37.72
N THR A 167 48.07 -11.94 -36.91
CA THR A 167 49.20 -11.00 -37.06
C THR A 167 50.54 -11.69 -36.87
N ALA A 168 50.62 -12.63 -35.90
CA ALA A 168 51.85 -13.42 -35.66
C ALA A 168 52.19 -14.33 -36.83
N ARG A 169 51.21 -14.95 -37.48
CA ARG A 169 51.43 -15.78 -38.70
C ARG A 169 51.89 -14.98 -39.88
N THR A 170 51.40 -13.77 -40.06
CA THR A 170 51.81 -12.87 -41.18
C THR A 170 53.23 -12.42 -41.05
N LEU A 171 53.72 -12.22 -39.79
CA LEU A 171 55.10 -11.81 -39.55
C LEU A 171 56.12 -12.96 -39.60
N GLN A 172 55.71 -14.19 -39.58
CA GLN A 172 56.61 -15.36 -39.71
C GLN A 172 56.71 -15.91 -41.13
N GLY A 173 55.92 -15.38 -42.07
CA GLY A 173 55.85 -15.77 -43.49
C GLY A 173 56.60 -14.87 -44.46
N THR A 174 57.26 -13.82 -43.92
CA THR A 174 58.18 -12.96 -44.67
C THR A 174 59.61 -13.18 -44.24
#